data_9acd329757320a6a613a315a430e1317
#
_entry.id   9acd329757320a6a613a315a430e1317
#
_cell.length_a   1.000
_cell.length_b   1.000
_cell.length_c   1.000
_cell.angle_alpha   90.00
_cell.angle_beta   90.00
_cell.angle_gamma   90.00
#
_symmetry.space_group_name_H-M   'P 1'
#
loop_
_entity.id
_entity.type
_entity.pdbx_description
1 polymer ?
#
loop_
_entity_poly.entity_id
_entity_poly.type
_entity_poly.pdbx_seq_one_letter_code
_entity_poly.pdbx_strand_id
1 'polypeptide(L)'
;PGLYWLKDAGRAVGLPVTTEVATTQHVEQALKAGIDVLWIGARTTVNPFSVQPIADALKGVDIPVMVKNPINPDIELWLGALERLNAAGVNKLAAIHRGFTAYKKSRFRNKPNWKIPIELRRRVPSLPIICDPSHIAGTRKLVPEVSQTALDLTFDGLMVESHIDPDVALSDAKQQLKPAELGRML
;
A
#
# COMPACT_ATOMS: atom_id res chain seq x y z
N PRO A 1 -10.03 -10.66 16.20
CA PRO A 1 -10.84 -11.55 15.35
C PRO A 1 -10.54 -11.32 13.86
N GLY A 2 -10.51 -10.04 13.36
CA GLY A 2 -10.39 -9.72 11.94
C GLY A 2 -9.18 -10.32 11.22
N LEU A 3 -8.00 -10.37 11.85
CA LEU A 3 -6.80 -10.98 11.26
C LEU A 3 -6.98 -12.48 10.99
N TYR A 4 -7.67 -13.19 11.87
CA TYR A 4 -7.96 -14.62 11.69
C TYR A 4 -8.98 -14.84 10.57
N TRP A 5 -10.03 -14.03 10.48
CA TRP A 5 -10.97 -14.08 9.35
C TRP A 5 -10.28 -13.82 8.01
N LEU A 6 -9.37 -12.84 7.98
CA LEU A 6 -8.57 -12.56 6.79
C LEU A 6 -7.72 -13.78 6.40
N LYS A 7 -7.06 -14.42 7.37
CA LYS A 7 -6.25 -15.61 7.11
C LYS A 7 -7.09 -16.81 6.65
N ASP A 8 -8.27 -17.01 7.24
CA ASP A 8 -9.19 -18.08 6.85
C ASP A 8 -9.74 -17.84 5.43
N ALA A 9 -10.06 -16.58 5.07
CA ALA A 9 -10.45 -16.22 3.71
C ALA A 9 -9.33 -16.51 2.70
N GLY A 10 -8.09 -16.13 3.02
CA GLY A 10 -6.94 -16.43 2.16
C GLY A 10 -6.73 -17.93 1.94
N ARG A 11 -6.84 -18.72 3.00
CA ARG A 11 -6.75 -20.20 2.91
C ARG A 11 -7.85 -20.79 2.04
N ALA A 12 -9.08 -20.27 2.16
CA ALA A 12 -10.23 -20.78 1.40
C ALA A 12 -10.07 -20.58 -0.11
N VAL A 13 -9.32 -19.56 -0.54
CA VAL A 13 -9.11 -19.23 -1.96
C VAL A 13 -7.68 -19.49 -2.45
N GLY A 14 -6.79 -19.95 -1.56
CA GLY A 14 -5.38 -20.23 -1.90
C GLY A 14 -4.54 -18.97 -2.19
N LEU A 15 -4.90 -17.81 -1.62
CA LEU A 15 -4.18 -16.54 -1.83
C LEU A 15 -3.49 -16.08 -0.55
N PRO A 16 -2.29 -15.47 -0.65
CA PRO A 16 -1.66 -14.80 0.47
C PRO A 16 -2.49 -13.60 0.93
N VAL A 17 -2.40 -13.29 2.23
CA VAL A 17 -3.13 -12.17 2.83
C VAL A 17 -2.18 -11.12 3.38
N THR A 18 -2.61 -9.85 3.32
CA THR A 18 -1.83 -8.72 3.81
C THR A 18 -2.64 -7.81 4.73
N THR A 19 -1.96 -7.14 5.67
CA THR A 19 -2.60 -6.17 6.56
C THR A 19 -1.71 -4.95 6.81
N GLU A 20 -2.33 -3.82 7.13
CA GLU A 20 -1.63 -2.63 7.60
C GLU A 20 -1.08 -2.84 9.01
N VAL A 21 0.15 -2.37 9.24
CA VAL A 21 0.74 -2.23 10.57
C VAL A 21 1.18 -0.78 10.80
N ALA A 22 0.90 -0.26 11.99
CA ALA A 22 1.24 1.10 12.39
C ALA A 22 1.98 1.17 13.75
N THR A 23 2.08 0.04 14.44
CA THR A 23 2.75 -0.08 15.75
C THR A 23 3.43 -1.45 15.84
N THR A 24 4.34 -1.61 16.81
CA THR A 24 4.97 -2.89 17.15
C THR A 24 3.93 -3.95 17.52
N GLN A 25 2.90 -3.57 18.27
CA GLN A 25 1.81 -4.48 18.66
C GLN A 25 1.04 -5.00 17.43
N HIS A 26 0.83 -4.15 16.41
CA HIS A 26 0.20 -4.61 15.15
C HIS A 26 1.09 -5.63 14.42
N VAL A 27 2.41 -5.43 14.42
CA VAL A 27 3.36 -6.40 13.85
C VAL A 27 3.26 -7.74 14.57
N GLU A 28 3.36 -7.75 15.90
CA GLU A 28 3.27 -8.96 16.71
C GLU A 28 1.96 -9.72 16.49
N GLN A 29 0.83 -9.00 16.47
CA GLN A 29 -0.49 -9.61 16.25
C GLN A 29 -0.63 -10.19 14.85
N ALA A 30 -0.12 -9.48 13.81
CA ALA A 30 -0.15 -9.95 12.44
C ALA A 30 0.71 -11.20 12.24
N LEU A 31 1.91 -11.22 12.80
CA LEU A 31 2.81 -12.39 12.79
C LEU A 31 2.17 -13.58 13.51
N LYS A 32 1.59 -13.37 14.70
CA LYS A 32 0.89 -14.41 15.47
C LYS A 32 -0.32 -14.96 14.71
N ALA A 33 -1.02 -14.15 13.93
CA ALA A 33 -2.15 -14.58 13.10
C ALA A 33 -1.73 -15.29 11.81
N GLY A 34 -0.42 -15.30 11.50
CA GLY A 34 0.12 -15.90 10.27
C GLY A 34 -0.19 -15.12 9.01
N ILE A 35 -0.22 -13.79 9.09
CA ILE A 35 -0.35 -12.90 7.92
C ILE A 35 0.90 -13.06 7.04
N ASP A 36 0.70 -13.09 5.73
CA ASP A 36 1.76 -13.43 4.77
C ASP A 36 2.57 -12.21 4.31
N VAL A 37 1.97 -11.02 4.32
CA VAL A 37 2.60 -9.75 3.90
C VAL A 37 2.13 -8.62 4.81
N LEU A 38 3.02 -7.72 5.18
CA LEU A 38 2.66 -6.51 5.92
C LEU A 38 2.76 -5.28 5.03
N TRP A 39 2.02 -4.22 5.36
CA TRP A 39 2.27 -2.93 4.73
C TRP A 39 2.15 -1.77 5.73
N ILE A 40 2.94 -0.71 5.47
CA ILE A 40 3.00 0.50 6.29
C ILE A 40 2.20 1.60 5.59
N GLY A 41 1.24 2.19 6.30
CA GLY A 41 0.36 3.22 5.78
C GLY A 41 1.06 4.57 5.57
N ALA A 42 0.50 5.37 4.67
CA ALA A 42 1.06 6.66 4.27
C ALA A 42 1.21 7.67 5.43
N ARG A 43 0.32 7.62 6.43
CA ARG A 43 0.40 8.47 7.63
C ARG A 43 1.49 8.01 8.60
N THR A 44 1.78 6.73 8.65
CA THR A 44 2.89 6.17 9.44
C THR A 44 4.23 6.49 8.79
N THR A 45 4.31 6.38 7.45
CA THR A 45 5.53 6.61 6.66
C THR A 45 6.07 8.04 6.81
N VAL A 46 5.22 9.05 7.06
CA VAL A 46 5.68 10.43 7.27
C VAL A 46 6.52 10.64 8.53
N ASN A 47 6.49 9.68 9.46
CA ASN A 47 7.15 9.84 10.75
C ASN A 47 8.22 8.75 10.97
N PRO A 48 9.52 9.08 10.86
CA PRO A 48 10.61 8.15 11.11
C PRO A 48 10.55 7.49 12.49
N PHE A 49 10.07 8.20 13.50
CA PHE A 49 9.91 7.67 14.87
C PHE A 49 8.79 6.63 14.97
N SER A 50 7.85 6.63 14.05
CA SER A 50 6.82 5.58 13.96
C SER A 50 7.31 4.37 13.14
N VAL A 51 8.13 4.61 12.12
CA VAL A 51 8.68 3.54 11.26
C VAL A 51 9.76 2.74 11.99
N GLN A 52 10.64 3.40 12.75
CA GLN A 52 11.76 2.74 13.41
C GLN A 52 11.33 1.62 14.37
N PRO A 53 10.37 1.79 15.28
CA PRO A 53 9.90 0.70 16.14
C PRO A 53 9.30 -0.50 15.35
N ILE A 54 8.63 -0.22 14.22
CA ILE A 54 8.13 -1.28 13.34
C ILE A 54 9.29 -2.07 12.72
N ALA A 55 10.31 -1.36 12.22
CA ALA A 55 11.51 -1.98 11.68
C ALA A 55 12.24 -2.83 12.74
N ASP A 56 12.36 -2.31 13.96
CA ASP A 56 12.99 -3.05 15.07
C ASP A 56 12.21 -4.32 15.45
N ALA A 57 10.88 -4.28 15.42
CA ALA A 57 10.03 -5.44 15.68
C ALA A 57 10.11 -6.51 14.58
N LEU A 58 10.60 -6.15 13.41
CA LEU A 58 10.76 -7.05 12.25
C LEU A 58 12.17 -7.64 12.13
N LYS A 59 13.11 -7.30 13.03
CA LYS A 59 14.47 -7.88 13.04
C LYS A 59 14.41 -9.40 13.15
N GLY A 60 15.04 -10.08 12.18
CA GLY A 60 15.08 -11.55 12.14
C GLY A 60 13.79 -12.21 11.65
N VAL A 61 12.80 -11.46 11.20
CA VAL A 61 11.55 -11.98 10.64
C VAL A 61 11.62 -11.99 9.12
N ASP A 62 11.44 -13.16 8.50
CA ASP A 62 11.39 -13.30 7.03
C ASP A 62 9.96 -13.10 6.51
N ILE A 63 9.52 -11.85 6.44
CA ILE A 63 8.21 -11.47 5.91
C ILE A 63 8.34 -10.32 4.89
N PRO A 64 7.61 -10.35 3.76
CA PRO A 64 7.56 -9.21 2.85
C PRO A 64 6.86 -8.00 3.49
N VAL A 65 7.41 -6.81 3.25
CA VAL A 65 6.83 -5.55 3.74
C VAL A 65 6.71 -4.54 2.61
N MET A 66 5.52 -4.01 2.43
CA MET A 66 5.24 -2.95 1.47
C MET A 66 5.13 -1.61 2.19
N VAL A 67 5.62 -0.52 1.57
CA VAL A 67 5.62 0.81 2.19
C VAL A 67 4.87 1.79 1.29
N LYS A 68 3.74 2.32 1.76
CA LYS A 68 3.04 3.41 1.06
C LYS A 68 3.88 4.68 1.09
N ASN A 69 3.87 5.45 0.00
CA ASN A 69 4.49 6.78 0.01
C ASN A 69 3.87 7.66 1.10
N PRO A 70 4.65 8.59 1.69
CA PRO A 70 4.13 9.55 2.65
C PRO A 70 3.01 10.41 2.03
N ILE A 71 2.13 10.95 2.85
CA ILE A 71 1.06 11.83 2.36
C ILE A 71 1.60 13.09 1.68
N ASN A 72 2.76 13.58 2.12
CA ASN A 72 3.48 14.70 1.51
C ASN A 72 4.32 14.23 0.31
N PRO A 73 4.51 15.07 -0.72
CA PRO A 73 5.30 14.72 -1.89
C PRO A 73 6.81 14.82 -1.59
N ASP A 74 7.29 13.94 -0.73
CA ASP A 74 8.66 13.88 -0.24
C ASP A 74 9.24 12.47 -0.48
N ILE A 75 10.15 12.36 -1.45
CA ILE A 75 10.79 11.11 -1.81
C ILE A 75 11.79 10.65 -0.74
N GLU A 76 12.45 11.58 -0.04
CA GLU A 76 13.46 11.24 0.95
C GLU A 76 12.82 10.59 2.20
N LEU A 77 11.62 11.04 2.59
CA LEU A 77 10.85 10.35 3.62
C LEU A 77 10.45 8.93 3.21
N TRP A 78 10.12 8.74 1.93
CA TRP A 78 9.75 7.40 1.43
C TRP A 78 10.95 6.46 1.39
N LEU A 79 12.07 6.94 0.85
CA LEU A 79 13.34 6.22 0.84
C LEU A 79 13.82 5.91 2.27
N GLY A 80 13.80 6.90 3.15
CA GLY A 80 14.21 6.71 4.54
C GLY A 80 13.38 5.66 5.29
N ALA A 81 12.09 5.50 4.98
CA ALA A 81 11.27 4.42 5.54
C ALA A 81 11.70 3.04 5.02
N LEU A 82 11.96 2.93 3.71
CA LEU A 82 12.46 1.70 3.09
C LEU A 82 13.85 1.33 3.61
N GLU A 83 14.75 2.31 3.73
CA GLU A 83 16.11 2.11 4.26
C GLU A 83 16.12 1.62 5.70
N ARG A 84 15.24 2.16 6.58
CA ARG A 84 15.12 1.68 7.97
C ARG A 84 14.72 0.22 8.05
N LEU A 85 13.78 -0.20 7.23
CA LEU A 85 13.36 -1.60 7.15
C LEU A 85 14.49 -2.48 6.60
N ASN A 86 15.16 -2.04 5.55
CA ASN A 86 16.29 -2.77 4.98
C ASN A 86 17.45 -2.91 5.97
N ALA A 87 17.79 -1.83 6.69
CA ALA A 87 18.81 -1.84 7.73
C ALA A 87 18.46 -2.75 8.93
N ALA A 88 17.16 -2.96 9.19
CA ALA A 88 16.69 -3.92 10.17
C ALA A 88 16.71 -5.38 9.67
N GLY A 89 17.09 -5.63 8.41
CA GLY A 89 17.20 -6.95 7.80
C GLY A 89 15.96 -7.39 7.00
N VAL A 90 14.98 -6.51 6.77
CA VAL A 90 13.83 -6.80 5.91
C VAL A 90 14.26 -6.67 4.45
N ASN A 91 14.50 -7.79 3.79
CA ASN A 91 15.03 -7.86 2.42
C ASN A 91 13.95 -7.92 1.33
N LYS A 92 12.72 -8.33 1.70
CA LYS A 92 11.57 -8.45 0.78
C LYS A 92 10.72 -7.18 0.87
N LEU A 93 11.18 -6.11 0.21
CA LEU A 93 10.51 -4.80 0.23
C LEU A 93 9.81 -4.50 -1.08
N ALA A 94 8.68 -3.76 -1.01
CA ALA A 94 8.05 -3.13 -2.14
C ALA A 94 7.51 -1.75 -1.75
N ALA A 95 7.37 -0.86 -2.72
CA ALA A 95 6.78 0.46 -2.55
C ALA A 95 5.33 0.48 -3.03
N ILE A 96 4.44 1.21 -2.34
CA ILE A 96 3.07 1.43 -2.79
C ILE A 96 2.87 2.92 -3.06
N HIS A 97 2.57 3.26 -4.31
CA HIS A 97 2.24 4.61 -4.71
C HIS A 97 0.74 4.86 -4.62
N ARG A 98 0.32 5.71 -3.67
CA ARG A 98 -1.09 6.07 -3.42
C ARG A 98 -1.43 7.54 -3.71
N GLY A 99 -0.51 8.28 -4.35
CA GLY A 99 -0.61 9.72 -4.57
C GLY A 99 -0.31 10.54 -3.32
N PHE A 100 -0.35 11.86 -3.48
CA PHE A 100 0.07 12.83 -2.47
C PHE A 100 -1.03 13.86 -2.21
N THR A 101 -1.12 14.32 -0.97
CA THR A 101 -2.05 15.39 -0.59
C THR A 101 -1.78 16.67 -1.39
N ALA A 102 -2.83 17.34 -1.84
CA ALA A 102 -2.75 18.60 -2.57
C ALA A 102 -3.74 19.61 -2.00
N TYR A 103 -3.27 20.84 -1.82
CA TYR A 103 -4.13 21.95 -1.33
C TYR A 103 -5.12 22.45 -2.41
N LYS A 104 -4.74 22.38 -3.68
CA LYS A 104 -5.60 22.81 -4.78
C LYS A 104 -6.58 21.71 -5.19
N LYS A 105 -7.82 22.10 -5.52
CA LYS A 105 -8.82 21.20 -6.11
C LYS A 105 -8.21 20.47 -7.30
N SER A 106 -8.43 19.18 -7.34
CA SER A 106 -7.99 18.26 -8.40
C SER A 106 -9.14 17.29 -8.69
N ARG A 107 -9.14 16.70 -9.88
CA ARG A 107 -10.05 15.58 -10.18
C ARG A 107 -9.70 14.33 -9.35
N PHE A 108 -8.46 14.25 -8.87
CA PHE A 108 -7.97 13.18 -8.01
C PHE A 108 -8.12 13.56 -6.53
N ARG A 109 -8.40 12.59 -5.69
CA ARG A 109 -8.36 12.73 -4.22
C ARG A 109 -6.92 13.03 -3.75
N ASN A 110 -5.96 12.28 -4.28
CA ASN A 110 -4.54 12.51 -4.05
C ASN A 110 -3.84 12.67 -5.40
N LYS A 111 -3.04 13.73 -5.58
CA LYS A 111 -2.31 13.93 -6.83
C LYS A 111 -1.32 12.79 -7.06
N PRO A 112 -1.30 12.19 -8.24
CA PRO A 112 -0.38 11.08 -8.50
C PRO A 112 1.10 11.50 -8.52
N ASN A 113 1.43 12.75 -8.96
CA ASN A 113 2.82 13.22 -9.04
C ASN A 113 3.79 12.13 -9.56
N TRP A 114 3.47 11.54 -10.70
CA TRP A 114 4.16 10.36 -11.27
C TRP A 114 5.69 10.46 -11.32
N LYS A 115 6.23 11.69 -11.36
CA LYS A 115 7.68 11.93 -11.32
C LYS A 115 8.35 11.36 -10.07
N ILE A 116 7.64 11.32 -8.92
CA ILE A 116 8.21 10.82 -7.65
C ILE A 116 8.41 9.29 -7.69
N PRO A 117 7.41 8.45 -8.00
CA PRO A 117 7.64 7.02 -8.11
C PRO A 117 8.57 6.63 -9.27
N ILE A 118 8.58 7.40 -10.37
CA ILE A 118 9.57 7.22 -11.44
C ILE A 118 10.99 7.48 -10.93
N GLU A 119 11.19 8.55 -10.15
CA GLU A 119 12.48 8.85 -9.53
C GLU A 119 12.87 7.80 -8.48
N LEU A 120 11.89 7.28 -7.71
CA LEU A 120 12.15 6.16 -6.80
C LEU A 120 12.68 4.93 -7.55
N ARG A 121 12.05 4.55 -8.67
CA ARG A 121 12.52 3.44 -9.52
C ARG A 121 13.91 3.70 -10.08
N ARG A 122 14.20 4.94 -10.48
CA ARG A 122 15.54 5.31 -10.96
C ARG A 122 16.62 5.12 -9.88
N ARG A 123 16.31 5.45 -8.62
CA ARG A 123 17.26 5.31 -7.50
C ARG A 123 17.37 3.87 -6.99
N VAL A 124 16.28 3.11 -7.03
CA VAL A 124 16.23 1.72 -6.55
C VAL A 124 15.56 0.83 -7.61
N PRO A 125 16.27 0.49 -8.70
CA PRO A 125 15.68 -0.19 -9.86
C PRO A 125 15.09 -1.58 -9.56
N SER A 126 15.61 -2.27 -8.55
CA SER A 126 15.15 -3.60 -8.13
C SER A 126 13.93 -3.59 -7.21
N LEU A 127 13.48 -2.41 -6.74
CA LEU A 127 12.35 -2.29 -5.82
C LEU A 127 11.02 -2.37 -6.61
N PRO A 128 10.16 -3.37 -6.35
CA PRO A 128 8.84 -3.41 -6.95
C PRO A 128 8.00 -2.20 -6.50
N ILE A 129 7.27 -1.61 -7.44
CA ILE A 129 6.38 -0.47 -7.19
C ILE A 129 4.95 -0.85 -7.56
N ILE A 130 4.08 -0.83 -6.58
CA ILE A 130 2.64 -1.10 -6.70
C ILE A 130 1.89 0.23 -6.72
N CYS A 131 0.89 0.38 -7.58
CA CYS A 131 0.00 1.53 -7.56
C CYS A 131 -1.26 1.23 -6.75
N ASP A 132 -1.67 2.17 -5.91
CA ASP A 132 -2.97 2.20 -5.25
C ASP A 132 -3.87 3.22 -5.97
N PRO A 133 -4.54 2.80 -7.06
CA PRO A 133 -5.35 3.70 -7.87
C PRO A 133 -6.61 4.17 -7.14
N SER A 134 -7.12 3.40 -6.19
CA SER A 134 -8.31 3.77 -5.40
C SER A 134 -8.07 5.04 -4.61
N HIS A 135 -6.95 5.12 -3.88
CA HIS A 135 -6.60 6.31 -3.10
C HIS A 135 -6.17 7.50 -3.97
N ILE A 136 -5.57 7.27 -5.13
CA ILE A 136 -5.28 8.33 -6.10
C ILE A 136 -6.59 8.89 -6.64
N ALA A 137 -7.45 8.05 -7.17
CA ALA A 137 -8.70 8.42 -7.83
C ALA A 137 -9.71 9.09 -6.88
N GLY A 138 -9.96 8.48 -5.73
CA GLY A 138 -11.00 8.90 -4.78
C GLY A 138 -12.42 8.71 -5.28
N THR A 139 -12.60 8.20 -6.49
CA THR A 139 -13.89 7.82 -7.09
C THR A 139 -13.72 6.59 -7.96
N ARG A 140 -14.66 5.64 -7.88
CA ARG A 140 -14.58 4.39 -8.65
C ARG A 140 -14.46 4.60 -10.16
N LYS A 141 -15.04 5.68 -10.69
CA LYS A 141 -15.01 6.03 -12.10
C LYS A 141 -13.59 6.28 -12.64
N LEU A 142 -12.69 6.80 -11.82
CA LEU A 142 -11.31 7.12 -12.22
C LEU A 142 -10.32 5.99 -11.95
N VAL A 143 -10.71 4.95 -11.19
CA VAL A 143 -9.81 3.83 -10.85
C VAL A 143 -9.22 3.15 -12.09
N PRO A 144 -10.00 2.80 -13.14
CA PRO A 144 -9.45 2.16 -14.33
C PRO A 144 -8.43 3.02 -15.07
N GLU A 145 -8.70 4.34 -15.21
CA GLU A 145 -7.78 5.28 -15.86
C GLU A 145 -6.44 5.38 -15.13
N VAL A 146 -6.48 5.49 -13.80
CA VAL A 146 -5.27 5.56 -12.97
C VAL A 146 -4.51 4.23 -13.01
N SER A 147 -5.22 3.10 -12.99
CA SER A 147 -4.62 1.77 -13.11
C SER A 147 -3.89 1.61 -14.43
N GLN A 148 -4.54 1.98 -15.56
CA GLN A 148 -3.91 1.90 -16.88
C GLN A 148 -2.65 2.78 -16.95
N THR A 149 -2.72 4.01 -16.43
CA THR A 149 -1.56 4.91 -16.39
C THR A 149 -0.39 4.30 -15.60
N ALA A 150 -0.66 3.64 -14.48
CA ALA A 150 0.37 2.96 -13.70
C ALA A 150 1.01 1.79 -14.47
N LEU A 151 0.20 1.00 -15.18
CA LEU A 151 0.70 -0.11 -16.01
C LEU A 151 1.52 0.40 -17.20
N ASP A 152 1.08 1.50 -17.85
CA ASP A 152 1.84 2.15 -18.93
C ASP A 152 3.19 2.69 -18.44
N LEU A 153 3.29 3.07 -17.16
CA LEU A 153 4.53 3.46 -16.47
C LEU A 153 5.30 2.24 -15.91
N THR A 154 4.92 1.03 -16.30
CA THR A 154 5.58 -0.23 -15.92
C THR A 154 5.60 -0.52 -14.43
N PHE A 155 4.56 -0.14 -13.69
CA PHE A 155 4.43 -0.54 -12.28
C PHE A 155 4.19 -2.05 -12.20
N ASP A 156 4.67 -2.65 -11.11
CA ASP A 156 4.72 -4.11 -10.94
C ASP A 156 3.39 -4.71 -10.48
N GLY A 157 2.43 -3.88 -10.08
CA GLY A 157 1.11 -4.33 -9.65
C GLY A 157 0.18 -3.21 -9.22
N LEU A 158 -1.03 -3.62 -8.82
CA LEU A 158 -2.09 -2.73 -8.35
C LEU A 158 -2.58 -3.16 -6.96
N MET A 159 -2.95 -2.20 -6.13
CA MET A 159 -3.65 -2.40 -4.86
C MET A 159 -5.00 -1.67 -4.94
N VAL A 160 -6.07 -2.42 -5.15
CA VAL A 160 -7.40 -1.87 -5.45
C VAL A 160 -8.38 -2.19 -4.32
N GLU A 161 -9.13 -1.18 -3.87
CA GLU A 161 -10.20 -1.38 -2.90
C GLU A 161 -11.45 -1.95 -3.58
N SER A 162 -12.00 -3.01 -3.00
CA SER A 162 -13.23 -3.66 -3.45
C SER A 162 -14.15 -3.98 -2.29
N HIS A 163 -15.45 -3.81 -2.49
CA HIS A 163 -16.49 -4.12 -1.50
C HIS A 163 -17.72 -4.68 -2.20
N ILE A 164 -18.39 -5.65 -1.56
CA ILE A 164 -19.59 -6.28 -2.14
C ILE A 164 -20.72 -5.26 -2.40
N ASP A 165 -20.87 -4.30 -1.50
CA ASP A 165 -21.78 -3.16 -1.62
C ASP A 165 -21.07 -1.87 -1.19
N PRO A 166 -20.37 -1.20 -2.12
CA PRO A 166 -19.53 -0.04 -1.79
C PRO A 166 -20.27 1.12 -1.14
N ASP A 167 -21.57 1.27 -1.39
CA ASP A 167 -22.31 2.43 -0.90
C ASP A 167 -22.59 2.37 0.63
N VAL A 168 -22.48 1.18 1.23
CA VAL A 168 -22.57 0.97 2.69
C VAL A 168 -21.20 0.71 3.34
N ALA A 169 -20.11 0.82 2.60
CA ALA A 169 -18.77 0.64 3.15
C ALA A 169 -18.50 1.66 4.27
N LEU A 170 -17.87 1.22 5.35
CA LEU A 170 -17.57 2.04 6.53
C LEU A 170 -16.56 3.15 6.25
N SER A 171 -15.72 2.97 5.22
CA SER A 171 -14.72 3.96 4.78
C SER A 171 -14.61 3.95 3.27
N ASP A 172 -14.17 5.06 2.71
CA ASP A 172 -13.74 5.19 1.30
C ASP A 172 -14.75 4.68 0.23
N ALA A 173 -16.05 4.64 0.57
CA ALA A 173 -17.17 4.12 -0.23
C ALA A 173 -17.14 4.55 -1.72
N LYS A 174 -16.76 5.81 -1.97
CA LYS A 174 -16.79 6.40 -3.33
C LYS A 174 -15.75 5.81 -4.30
N GLN A 175 -14.67 5.24 -3.77
CA GLN A 175 -13.55 4.73 -4.57
C GLN A 175 -13.50 3.21 -4.68
N GLN A 176 -14.29 2.50 -3.87
CA GLN A 176 -14.31 1.04 -3.88
C GLN A 176 -15.08 0.49 -5.08
N LEU A 177 -14.51 -0.51 -5.75
CA LEU A 177 -15.16 -1.22 -6.85
C LEU A 177 -16.01 -2.38 -6.32
N LYS A 178 -17.07 -2.74 -7.05
CA LYS A 178 -17.71 -4.04 -6.82
C LYS A 178 -16.81 -5.17 -7.35
N PRO A 179 -16.84 -6.39 -6.77
CA PRO A 179 -16.00 -7.51 -7.24
C PRO A 179 -16.13 -7.78 -8.76
N ALA A 180 -17.35 -7.69 -9.31
CA ALA A 180 -17.57 -7.86 -10.75
C ALA A 180 -16.96 -6.73 -11.59
N GLU A 181 -16.83 -5.51 -11.07
CA GLU A 181 -16.16 -4.38 -11.76
C GLU A 181 -14.65 -4.58 -11.72
N LEU A 182 -14.12 -5.02 -10.58
CA LEU A 182 -12.70 -5.37 -10.43
C LEU A 182 -12.32 -6.50 -11.40
N GLY A 183 -13.11 -7.58 -11.46
CA GLY A 183 -12.84 -8.71 -12.38
C GLY A 183 -12.91 -8.34 -13.87
N ARG A 184 -13.64 -7.28 -14.24
CA ARG A 184 -13.62 -6.78 -15.63
C ARG A 184 -12.44 -5.84 -15.93
N MET A 185 -11.84 -5.26 -14.88
CA MET A 185 -10.68 -4.38 -15.00
C MET A 185 -9.37 -5.16 -15.13
N LEU A 186 -9.31 -6.34 -14.49
CA LEU A 186 -8.17 -7.28 -14.55
C LEU A 186 -8.19 -8.12 -15.82
#